data_422172414359e4c717d0352a15356781
#
_entry.id   422172414359e4c717d0352a15356781
#
_cell.length_a   1.000
_cell.length_b   1.000
_cell.length_c   1.000
_cell.angle_alpha   90.00
_cell.angle_beta   90.00
_cell.angle_gamma   90.00
#
_symmetry.space_group_name_H-M   'P 1'
#
loop_
_entity.id
_entity.type
_entity.pdbx_description
1 polymer ?
#
loop_
_entity_poly.entity_id
_entity_poly.type
_entity_poly.pdbx_seq_one_letter_code
_entity_poly.pdbx_strand_id
1 'polypeptide(L)'
;MSAEENMALARRFIEARLKGDLDALDEMMAPDYISHTKLLPEEQPDREGTKRALARLSAAVSNVRVVVEDQVTAGDKVINRFTVHATHDRGTLFGVAPTGRQMSDMAVAIYRVLEGKIAEEWSMGTIDSTMRDQRLEQEERERERIEQELLVARRIQQASLPKEVPTLEGWQITPFYQPAWEVGGDFYDFFELDEERLGVVVGDATGKGVPAALVAEATSNMLRALAQGLGRST
;
A
#
# COMPACT_ATOMS: atom_id res chain seq x y z
N MET A 1 -12.60 -36.23 -27.73
CA MET A 1 -12.36 -36.66 -26.32
C MET A 1 -13.70 -36.88 -25.63
N SER A 2 -13.77 -37.80 -24.69
CA SER A 2 -14.97 -38.04 -23.86
C SER A 2 -15.16 -36.88 -22.86
N ALA A 3 -16.35 -36.78 -22.26
CA ALA A 3 -16.64 -35.83 -21.21
C ALA A 3 -15.68 -36.01 -19.99
N GLU A 4 -15.38 -37.26 -19.66
CA GLU A 4 -14.45 -37.59 -18.56
C GLU A 4 -13.01 -37.17 -18.84
N GLU A 5 -12.52 -37.34 -20.08
CA GLU A 5 -11.20 -36.89 -20.50
C GLU A 5 -11.09 -35.34 -20.45
N ASN A 6 -12.13 -34.63 -20.89
CA ASN A 6 -12.19 -33.18 -20.81
C ASN A 6 -12.20 -32.69 -19.38
N MET A 7 -12.94 -33.31 -18.47
CA MET A 7 -12.92 -33.00 -17.02
C MET A 7 -11.56 -33.26 -16.41
N ALA A 8 -10.91 -34.36 -16.73
CA ALA A 8 -9.56 -34.68 -16.23
C ALA A 8 -8.53 -33.68 -16.71
N LEU A 9 -8.59 -33.28 -18.00
CA LEU A 9 -7.72 -32.22 -18.54
C LEU A 9 -7.93 -30.87 -17.82
N ALA A 10 -9.19 -30.45 -17.65
CA ALA A 10 -9.52 -29.21 -16.96
C ALA A 10 -9.01 -29.20 -15.52
N ARG A 11 -9.12 -30.30 -14.78
CA ARG A 11 -8.59 -30.44 -13.41
C ARG A 11 -7.08 -30.32 -13.37
N ARG A 12 -6.36 -31.01 -14.24
CA ARG A 12 -4.90 -30.91 -14.34
C ARG A 12 -4.47 -29.48 -14.71
N PHE A 13 -5.21 -28.83 -15.59
CA PHE A 13 -4.94 -27.45 -16.01
C PHE A 13 -5.09 -26.46 -14.84
N ILE A 14 -6.15 -26.56 -14.01
CA ILE A 14 -6.33 -25.74 -12.81
C ILE A 14 -5.15 -25.95 -11.85
N GLU A 15 -4.75 -27.19 -11.60
CA GLU A 15 -3.65 -27.50 -10.68
C GLU A 15 -2.31 -26.92 -11.16
N ALA A 16 -1.96 -27.13 -12.44
CA ALA A 16 -0.75 -26.62 -13.05
C ALA A 16 -0.70 -25.09 -13.01
N ARG A 17 -1.82 -24.47 -13.38
CA ARG A 17 -1.98 -23.02 -13.37
C ARG A 17 -1.70 -22.39 -12.02
N LEU A 18 -2.29 -22.93 -10.96
CA LEU A 18 -2.20 -22.37 -9.61
C LEU A 18 -0.88 -22.69 -8.90
N LYS A 19 -0.22 -23.77 -9.30
CA LYS A 19 1.14 -24.12 -8.84
C LYS A 19 2.24 -23.41 -9.63
N GLY A 20 1.91 -22.75 -10.74
CA GLY A 20 2.88 -22.10 -11.62
C GLY A 20 3.72 -23.07 -12.44
N ASP A 21 3.18 -24.26 -12.73
CA ASP A 21 3.84 -25.28 -13.58
C ASP A 21 3.66 -24.93 -15.07
N LEU A 22 4.57 -24.06 -15.55
CA LEU A 22 4.49 -23.49 -16.90
C LEU A 22 4.72 -24.53 -17.98
N ASP A 23 5.51 -25.57 -17.73
CA ASP A 23 5.79 -26.64 -18.68
C ASP A 23 4.53 -27.51 -18.89
N ALA A 24 3.85 -27.87 -17.81
CA ALA A 24 2.59 -28.58 -17.88
C ALA A 24 1.49 -27.74 -18.60
N LEU A 25 1.50 -26.42 -18.41
CA LEU A 25 0.59 -25.52 -19.14
C LEU A 25 0.88 -25.52 -20.64
N ASP A 26 2.14 -25.53 -21.05
CA ASP A 26 2.52 -25.59 -22.46
C ASP A 26 2.04 -26.85 -23.16
N GLU A 27 1.97 -27.95 -22.46
CA GLU A 27 1.43 -29.20 -22.98
C GLU A 27 -0.11 -29.16 -23.14
N MET A 28 -0.79 -28.44 -22.26
CA MET A 28 -2.26 -28.44 -22.17
C MET A 28 -2.93 -27.29 -22.91
N MET A 29 -2.27 -26.17 -23.15
CA MET A 29 -2.83 -25.02 -23.87
C MET A 29 -2.75 -25.20 -25.40
N ALA A 30 -3.79 -24.77 -26.11
CA ALA A 30 -3.75 -24.66 -27.54
C ALA A 30 -2.78 -23.57 -28.00
N PRO A 31 -2.19 -23.65 -29.21
CA PRO A 31 -1.32 -22.59 -29.73
C PRO A 31 -2.01 -21.24 -29.85
N ASP A 32 -3.30 -21.24 -30.15
CA ASP A 32 -4.19 -20.07 -30.28
C ASP A 32 -5.07 -19.85 -29.06
N TYR A 33 -4.59 -20.26 -27.86
CA TYR A 33 -5.28 -20.05 -26.58
C TYR A 33 -5.63 -18.60 -26.31
N ILE A 34 -6.86 -18.36 -25.82
CA ILE A 34 -7.36 -17.05 -25.42
C ILE A 34 -7.93 -17.12 -24.00
N SER A 35 -7.46 -16.24 -23.15
CA SER A 35 -8.09 -15.95 -21.86
C SER A 35 -9.04 -14.76 -22.00
N HIS A 36 -10.32 -14.96 -21.73
CA HIS A 36 -11.33 -13.90 -21.72
C HIS A 36 -11.39 -13.14 -20.36
N THR A 37 -10.62 -13.62 -19.38
CA THR A 37 -10.50 -12.98 -18.07
C THR A 37 -9.05 -12.64 -17.79
N LYS A 38 -8.76 -11.37 -17.60
CA LYS A 38 -7.42 -10.91 -17.23
C LYS A 38 -7.18 -11.13 -15.74
N LEU A 39 -6.08 -11.80 -15.38
CA LEU A 39 -5.62 -11.93 -14.01
C LEU A 39 -4.92 -10.65 -13.52
N LEU A 40 -4.21 -9.96 -14.43
CA LEU A 40 -3.55 -8.68 -14.18
C LEU A 40 -3.97 -7.67 -15.26
N PRO A 41 -4.11 -6.38 -14.93
CA PRO A 41 -4.58 -5.35 -15.88
C PRO A 41 -3.76 -5.27 -17.16
N GLU A 42 -2.43 -5.45 -17.06
CA GLU A 42 -1.47 -5.39 -18.17
C GLU A 42 -1.34 -6.68 -18.96
N GLU A 43 -2.06 -7.73 -18.59
CA GLU A 43 -1.98 -9.05 -19.23
C GLU A 43 -2.52 -9.02 -20.67
N GLN A 44 -1.76 -9.63 -21.58
CA GLN A 44 -2.28 -9.99 -22.90
C GLN A 44 -3.15 -11.24 -22.79
N PRO A 45 -4.27 -11.31 -23.55
CA PRO A 45 -5.21 -12.42 -23.42
C PRO A 45 -4.75 -13.70 -24.13
N ASP A 46 -3.49 -13.79 -24.51
CA ASP A 46 -2.88 -14.92 -25.18
C ASP A 46 -2.15 -15.88 -24.21
N ARG A 47 -1.67 -16.97 -24.75
CA ARG A 47 -0.96 -18.03 -24.03
C ARG A 47 0.24 -17.49 -23.25
N GLU A 48 1.08 -16.68 -23.88
CA GLU A 48 2.30 -16.16 -23.24
C GLU A 48 2.02 -15.08 -22.19
N GLY A 49 1.01 -14.22 -22.42
CA GLY A 49 0.56 -13.25 -21.44
C GLY A 49 0.04 -13.92 -20.18
N THR A 50 -0.83 -14.92 -20.36
CA THR A 50 -1.37 -15.72 -19.25
C THR A 50 -0.26 -16.42 -18.46
N LYS A 51 0.71 -17.04 -19.13
CA LYS A 51 1.86 -17.67 -18.44
C LYS A 51 2.69 -16.67 -17.62
N ARG A 52 2.97 -15.48 -18.17
CA ARG A 52 3.69 -14.42 -17.42
C ARG A 52 2.91 -13.98 -16.18
N ALA A 53 1.59 -13.78 -16.30
CA ALA A 53 0.75 -13.42 -15.16
C ALA A 53 0.75 -14.50 -14.08
N LEU A 54 0.61 -15.77 -14.47
CA LEU A 54 0.62 -16.91 -13.56
C LEU A 54 1.96 -17.07 -12.84
N ALA A 55 3.08 -16.88 -13.56
CA ALA A 55 4.42 -16.91 -12.95
C ALA A 55 4.57 -15.84 -11.85
N ARG A 56 4.05 -14.63 -12.09
CA ARG A 56 4.07 -13.55 -11.08
C ARG A 56 3.18 -13.88 -9.89
N LEU A 57 1.98 -14.39 -10.11
CA LEU A 57 1.04 -14.74 -9.05
C LEU A 57 1.56 -15.91 -8.19
N SER A 58 2.06 -16.96 -8.82
CA SER A 58 2.61 -18.12 -8.10
C SER A 58 3.89 -17.79 -7.31
N ALA A 59 4.70 -16.83 -7.79
CA ALA A 59 5.87 -16.34 -7.05
C ALA A 59 5.52 -15.57 -5.77
N ALA A 60 4.31 -15.02 -5.67
CA ALA A 60 3.88 -14.21 -4.52
C ALA A 60 3.35 -15.05 -3.34
N VAL A 61 3.06 -16.33 -3.56
CA VAL A 61 2.38 -17.19 -2.57
C VAL A 61 3.14 -18.50 -2.33
N SER A 62 2.85 -19.13 -1.20
CA SER A 62 3.29 -20.49 -0.88
C SER A 62 2.10 -21.39 -0.48
N ASN A 63 2.38 -22.69 -0.24
CA ASN A 63 1.41 -23.67 0.25
C ASN A 63 0.12 -23.74 -0.59
N VAL A 64 0.25 -23.61 -1.91
CA VAL A 64 -0.89 -23.62 -2.83
C VAL A 64 -1.54 -25.00 -2.87
N ARG A 65 -2.81 -25.05 -2.54
CA ARG A 65 -3.66 -26.24 -2.63
C ARG A 65 -4.97 -25.89 -3.32
N VAL A 66 -5.39 -26.73 -4.25
CA VAL A 66 -6.65 -26.59 -5.00
C VAL A 66 -7.59 -27.72 -4.62
N VAL A 67 -8.84 -27.38 -4.39
CA VAL A 67 -9.92 -28.35 -4.19
C VAL A 67 -10.98 -28.08 -5.26
N VAL A 68 -11.15 -29.00 -6.20
CA VAL A 68 -12.23 -28.92 -7.20
C VAL A 68 -13.48 -29.49 -6.55
N GLU A 69 -14.47 -28.62 -6.33
CA GLU A 69 -15.72 -28.95 -5.65
C GLU A 69 -16.71 -29.59 -6.62
N ASP A 70 -16.90 -28.98 -7.79
CA ASP A 70 -17.83 -29.44 -8.82
C ASP A 70 -17.22 -29.28 -10.22
N GLN A 71 -17.57 -30.19 -11.09
CA GLN A 71 -17.31 -30.12 -12.53
C GLN A 71 -18.55 -30.53 -13.32
N VAL A 72 -18.87 -29.75 -14.35
CA VAL A 72 -19.96 -30.02 -15.27
C VAL A 72 -19.47 -29.84 -16.70
N THR A 73 -19.85 -30.71 -17.61
CA THR A 73 -19.55 -30.60 -19.03
C THR A 73 -20.77 -30.24 -19.85
N ALA A 74 -20.60 -29.41 -20.87
CA ALA A 74 -21.61 -29.04 -21.83
C ALA A 74 -20.95 -28.92 -23.22
N GLY A 75 -21.02 -29.98 -23.99
CA GLY A 75 -20.36 -30.08 -25.32
C GLY A 75 -18.83 -30.05 -25.14
N ASP A 76 -18.18 -29.07 -25.77
CA ASP A 76 -16.74 -28.84 -25.70
C ASP A 76 -16.29 -28.02 -24.47
N LYS A 77 -17.21 -27.64 -23.58
CA LYS A 77 -16.93 -26.84 -22.41
C LYS A 77 -16.98 -27.64 -21.13
N VAL A 78 -16.03 -27.31 -20.22
CA VAL A 78 -15.96 -27.82 -18.83
C VAL A 78 -16.08 -26.64 -17.88
N ILE A 79 -17.09 -26.66 -17.03
CA ILE A 79 -17.31 -25.68 -15.97
C ILE A 79 -16.78 -26.29 -14.68
N ASN A 80 -15.97 -25.54 -13.96
CA ASN A 80 -15.33 -25.98 -12.73
C ASN A 80 -15.62 -24.95 -11.62
N ARG A 81 -16.08 -25.41 -10.45
CA ARG A 81 -16.08 -24.66 -9.23
C ARG A 81 -15.00 -25.23 -8.30
N PHE A 82 -14.10 -24.41 -7.85
CA PHE A 82 -12.96 -24.85 -7.05
C PHE A 82 -12.58 -23.81 -5.99
N THR A 83 -11.93 -24.28 -4.92
CA THR A 83 -11.37 -23.44 -3.87
C THR A 83 -9.84 -23.50 -3.93
N VAL A 84 -9.21 -22.34 -3.88
CA VAL A 84 -7.76 -22.19 -3.80
C VAL A 84 -7.39 -21.80 -2.38
N HIS A 85 -6.49 -22.57 -1.76
CA HIS A 85 -5.85 -22.20 -0.50
C HIS A 85 -4.40 -21.86 -0.78
N ALA A 86 -3.91 -20.76 -0.22
CA ALA A 86 -2.52 -20.33 -0.35
C ALA A 86 -2.09 -19.49 0.86
N THR A 87 -0.78 -19.27 1.01
CA THR A 87 -0.24 -18.31 1.98
C THR A 87 0.40 -17.16 1.21
N HIS A 88 0.00 -15.91 1.49
CA HIS A 88 0.58 -14.73 0.87
C HIS A 88 1.82 -14.27 1.64
N ASP A 89 3.00 -14.82 1.34
CA ASP A 89 4.22 -14.68 2.15
C ASP A 89 5.50 -14.40 1.37
N ARG A 90 5.46 -14.35 0.02
CA ARG A 90 6.67 -14.26 -0.81
C ARG A 90 6.82 -12.97 -1.58
N GLY A 91 5.77 -12.51 -2.23
CA GLY A 91 5.84 -11.33 -3.12
C GLY A 91 4.59 -10.48 -3.05
N THR A 92 4.64 -9.30 -3.68
CA THR A 92 3.48 -8.41 -3.80
C THR A 92 2.41 -9.05 -4.68
N LEU A 93 1.17 -9.12 -4.19
CA LEU A 93 0.01 -9.64 -4.88
C LEU A 93 -1.05 -8.53 -5.00
N PHE A 94 -1.44 -8.15 -6.22
CA PHE A 94 -2.41 -7.06 -6.50
C PHE A 94 -2.10 -5.73 -5.77
N GLY A 95 -0.82 -5.40 -5.62
CA GLY A 95 -0.37 -4.20 -4.93
C GLY A 95 -0.25 -4.33 -3.41
N VAL A 96 -0.62 -5.47 -2.82
CA VAL A 96 -0.50 -5.75 -1.39
C VAL A 96 0.84 -6.43 -1.10
N ALA A 97 1.62 -5.89 -0.17
CA ALA A 97 2.86 -6.51 0.32
C ALA A 97 2.57 -7.86 1.02
N PRO A 98 3.54 -8.78 1.09
CA PRO A 98 3.37 -10.07 1.77
C PRO A 98 2.82 -9.91 3.19
N THR A 99 1.72 -10.59 3.50
CA THR A 99 1.02 -10.47 4.79
C THR A 99 1.29 -11.66 5.72
N GLY A 100 1.83 -12.77 5.20
CA GLY A 100 1.94 -14.04 5.91
C GLY A 100 0.59 -14.73 6.17
N ARG A 101 -0.53 -14.16 5.68
CA ARG A 101 -1.87 -14.69 5.92
C ARG A 101 -2.19 -15.87 5.01
N GLN A 102 -2.95 -16.81 5.54
CA GLN A 102 -3.60 -17.85 4.75
C GLN A 102 -4.81 -17.24 4.04
N MET A 103 -4.96 -17.58 2.77
CA MET A 103 -6.08 -17.18 1.90
C MET A 103 -6.86 -18.41 1.50
N SER A 104 -8.17 -18.24 1.32
CA SER A 104 -9.07 -19.26 0.83
C SER A 104 -10.09 -18.60 -0.10
N ASP A 105 -9.90 -18.76 -1.39
CA ASP A 105 -10.71 -18.08 -2.40
C ASP A 105 -11.42 -19.07 -3.30
N MET A 106 -12.73 -18.87 -3.48
CA MET A 106 -13.54 -19.67 -4.38
C MET A 106 -13.51 -19.05 -5.79
N ALA A 107 -13.41 -19.90 -6.79
CA ALA A 107 -13.47 -19.49 -8.18
C ALA A 107 -14.34 -20.44 -9.02
N VAL A 108 -14.85 -19.88 -10.10
CA VAL A 108 -15.49 -20.63 -11.18
C VAL A 108 -14.71 -20.38 -12.46
N ALA A 109 -14.34 -21.44 -13.17
CA ALA A 109 -13.71 -21.32 -14.47
C ALA A 109 -14.43 -22.20 -15.50
N ILE A 110 -14.57 -21.66 -16.71
CA ILE A 110 -15.08 -22.37 -17.88
C ILE A 110 -13.92 -22.52 -18.84
N TYR A 111 -13.64 -23.75 -19.24
CA TYR A 111 -12.63 -24.07 -20.25
C TYR A 111 -13.29 -24.65 -21.48
N ARG A 112 -12.93 -24.18 -22.66
CA ARG A 112 -13.28 -24.81 -23.93
C ARG A 112 -12.15 -25.72 -24.35
N VAL A 113 -12.47 -26.96 -24.59
CA VAL A 113 -11.52 -28.01 -25.00
C VAL A 113 -11.67 -28.28 -26.50
N LEU A 114 -10.60 -28.07 -27.24
CA LEU A 114 -10.51 -28.41 -28.66
C LEU A 114 -9.29 -29.31 -28.91
N GLU A 115 -9.45 -30.38 -29.62
CA GLU A 115 -8.37 -31.32 -30.01
C GLU A 115 -7.48 -31.75 -28.84
N GLY A 116 -8.07 -31.92 -27.64
CA GLY A 116 -7.34 -32.35 -26.47
C GLY A 116 -6.52 -31.24 -25.79
N LYS A 117 -6.78 -29.99 -26.12
CA LYS A 117 -6.12 -28.80 -25.55
C LYS A 117 -7.16 -27.83 -25.01
N ILE A 118 -6.76 -27.02 -24.02
CA ILE A 118 -7.54 -25.86 -23.55
C ILE A 118 -7.34 -24.73 -24.55
N ALA A 119 -8.40 -24.38 -25.25
CA ALA A 119 -8.39 -23.34 -26.30
C ALA A 119 -8.86 -21.98 -25.75
N GLU A 120 -9.84 -21.97 -24.85
CA GLU A 120 -10.36 -20.73 -24.28
C GLU A 120 -10.67 -20.89 -22.79
N GLU A 121 -10.58 -19.77 -22.08
CA GLU A 121 -10.86 -19.67 -20.66
C GLU A 121 -11.71 -18.44 -20.33
N TRP A 122 -12.69 -18.63 -19.44
CA TRP A 122 -13.41 -17.60 -18.70
C TRP A 122 -13.31 -17.95 -17.22
N SER A 123 -12.87 -17.03 -16.38
CA SER A 123 -12.80 -17.29 -14.95
C SER A 123 -13.32 -16.12 -14.12
N MET A 124 -13.87 -16.43 -12.96
CA MET A 124 -14.33 -15.48 -11.97
C MET A 124 -13.99 -16.02 -10.58
N GLY A 125 -13.41 -15.19 -9.74
CA GLY A 125 -13.04 -15.58 -8.36
C GLY A 125 -13.10 -14.41 -7.39
N THR A 126 -12.95 -14.71 -6.10
CA THR A 126 -13.04 -13.73 -5.01
C THR A 126 -11.68 -13.12 -4.62
N ILE A 127 -10.59 -13.61 -5.19
CA ILE A 127 -9.22 -13.19 -4.82
C ILE A 127 -9.01 -11.67 -4.95
N ASP A 128 -9.60 -11.04 -5.96
CA ASP A 128 -9.49 -9.60 -6.17
C ASP A 128 -10.17 -8.80 -5.05
N SER A 129 -11.34 -9.25 -4.55
CA SER A 129 -12.03 -8.58 -3.44
C SER A 129 -11.25 -8.74 -2.13
N THR A 130 -10.77 -9.94 -1.83
CA THR A 130 -9.96 -10.20 -0.63
C THR A 130 -8.67 -9.36 -0.62
N MET A 131 -8.00 -9.24 -1.77
CA MET A 131 -6.79 -8.42 -1.89
C MET A 131 -7.10 -6.93 -1.80
N ARG A 132 -8.22 -6.48 -2.34
CA ARG A 132 -8.67 -5.09 -2.22
C ARG A 132 -8.91 -4.69 -0.77
N ASP A 133 -9.59 -5.53 -0.01
CA ASP A 133 -9.87 -5.30 1.41
C ASP A 133 -8.56 -5.22 2.22
N GLN A 134 -7.62 -6.14 1.97
CA GLN A 134 -6.30 -6.11 2.62
C GLN A 134 -5.49 -4.86 2.27
N ARG A 135 -5.59 -4.37 1.04
CA ARG A 135 -4.93 -3.12 0.63
C ARG A 135 -5.51 -1.92 1.37
N LEU A 136 -6.83 -1.83 1.46
CA LEU A 136 -7.50 -0.76 2.21
C LEU A 136 -7.08 -0.77 3.69
N GLU A 137 -7.05 -1.95 4.33
CA GLU A 137 -6.56 -2.08 5.70
C GLU A 137 -5.10 -1.62 5.87
N GLN A 138 -4.22 -1.88 4.89
CA GLN A 138 -2.83 -1.42 4.95
C GLN A 138 -2.72 0.09 4.78
N GLU A 139 -3.46 0.67 3.84
CA GLU A 139 -3.52 2.11 3.61
C GLU A 139 -4.05 2.85 4.85
N GLU A 140 -5.09 2.33 5.51
CA GLU A 140 -5.64 2.88 6.75
C GLU A 140 -4.62 2.86 7.90
N ARG A 141 -3.94 1.73 8.13
CA ARG A 141 -2.90 1.62 9.18
C ARG A 141 -1.73 2.56 8.94
N GLU A 142 -1.30 2.69 7.69
CA GLU A 142 -0.21 3.61 7.34
C GLU A 142 -0.63 5.07 7.57
N ARG A 143 -1.86 5.42 7.22
CA ARG A 143 -2.43 6.73 7.48
C ARG A 143 -2.50 7.02 8.98
N GLU A 144 -3.03 6.09 9.79
CA GLU A 144 -3.08 6.22 11.24
C GLU A 144 -1.68 6.42 11.85
N ARG A 145 -0.68 5.67 11.35
CA ARG A 145 0.71 5.82 11.79
C ARG A 145 1.25 7.22 11.51
N ILE A 146 1.05 7.72 10.29
CA ILE A 146 1.48 9.06 9.90
C ILE A 146 0.79 10.13 10.76
N GLU A 147 -0.51 10.01 11.01
CA GLU A 147 -1.27 10.92 11.87
C GLU A 147 -0.69 10.94 13.29
N GLN A 148 -0.34 9.78 13.86
CA GLN A 148 0.29 9.70 15.19
C GLN A 148 1.68 10.36 15.21
N GLU A 149 2.50 10.15 14.18
CA GLU A 149 3.82 10.79 14.08
C GLU A 149 3.69 12.32 13.99
N LEU A 150 2.72 12.84 13.23
CA LEU A 150 2.43 14.26 13.12
C LEU A 150 1.95 14.87 14.44
N LEU A 151 1.12 14.16 15.22
CA LEU A 151 0.71 14.60 16.56
C LEU A 151 1.89 14.71 17.53
N VAL A 152 2.85 13.79 17.44
CA VAL A 152 4.09 13.88 18.23
C VAL A 152 4.91 15.11 17.81
N ALA A 153 5.11 15.32 16.51
CA ALA A 153 5.82 16.47 15.97
C ALA A 153 5.18 17.79 16.41
N ARG A 154 3.84 17.88 16.39
CA ARG A 154 3.10 19.04 16.91
C ARG A 154 3.40 19.32 18.38
N ARG A 155 3.40 18.30 19.21
CA ARG A 155 3.71 18.44 20.64
C ARG A 155 5.14 18.95 20.87
N ILE A 156 6.10 18.45 20.10
CA ILE A 156 7.49 18.90 20.17
C ILE A 156 7.57 20.38 19.79
N GLN A 157 6.98 20.78 18.66
CA GLN A 157 6.98 22.17 18.21
C GLN A 157 6.31 23.11 19.22
N GLN A 158 5.16 22.73 19.76
CA GLN A 158 4.49 23.52 20.81
C GLN A 158 5.32 23.65 22.09
N ALA A 159 6.12 22.61 22.43
CA ALA A 159 6.99 22.65 23.60
C ALA A 159 8.20 23.56 23.40
N SER A 160 8.59 23.86 22.17
CA SER A 160 9.69 24.75 21.81
C SER A 160 9.29 26.23 21.83
N LEU A 161 7.99 26.53 21.76
CA LEU A 161 7.52 27.92 21.91
C LEU A 161 7.75 28.45 23.33
N PRO A 162 7.95 29.77 23.50
CA PRO A 162 8.10 30.39 24.79
C PRO A 162 6.95 30.06 25.74
N LYS A 163 7.27 29.52 26.93
CA LYS A 163 6.27 29.16 27.94
C LYS A 163 5.83 30.35 28.77
N GLU A 164 6.71 31.35 28.90
CA GLU A 164 6.47 32.56 29.67
C GLU A 164 6.52 33.76 28.74
N VAL A 165 5.62 34.71 28.95
CA VAL A 165 5.59 35.98 28.26
C VAL A 165 6.27 36.99 29.15
N PRO A 166 7.34 37.66 28.68
CA PRO A 166 8.02 38.68 29.49
C PRO A 166 7.07 39.82 29.86
N THR A 167 7.25 40.33 31.08
CA THR A 167 6.48 41.48 31.56
C THR A 167 7.28 42.75 31.34
N LEU A 168 6.72 43.71 30.58
CA LEU A 168 7.29 45.02 30.38
C LEU A 168 6.33 46.08 30.92
N GLU A 169 6.87 47.05 31.71
CA GLU A 169 6.04 48.09 32.26
C GLU A 169 5.40 48.94 31.16
N GLY A 170 4.08 49.12 31.24
CA GLY A 170 3.32 49.85 30.24
C GLY A 170 2.94 49.07 28.94
N TRP A 171 3.32 47.78 28.85
CA TRP A 171 3.06 46.93 27.71
C TRP A 171 2.28 45.68 28.09
N GLN A 172 1.37 45.27 27.19
CA GLN A 172 0.68 43.98 27.24
C GLN A 172 1.08 43.16 26.03
N ILE A 173 1.72 42.02 26.20
CA ILE A 173 2.11 41.10 25.14
C ILE A 173 1.16 39.89 25.18
N THR A 174 0.53 39.59 24.07
CA THR A 174 -0.35 38.42 23.98
C THR A 174 0.08 37.61 22.74
N PRO A 175 0.81 36.52 22.92
CA PRO A 175 1.20 35.65 21.79
C PRO A 175 0.00 34.86 21.29
N PHE A 176 -0.06 34.68 19.98
CA PHE A 176 -1.03 33.82 19.32
C PHE A 176 -0.31 32.95 18.31
N TYR A 177 -0.58 31.63 18.35
CA TYR A 177 0.00 30.65 17.46
C TYR A 177 -1.04 29.63 17.02
N GLN A 178 -1.31 29.57 15.73
CA GLN A 178 -2.25 28.61 15.14
C GLN A 178 -1.72 28.13 13.80
N PRO A 179 -1.05 26.96 13.75
CA PRO A 179 -0.57 26.43 12.50
C PRO A 179 -1.75 25.99 11.60
N ALA A 180 -1.57 26.11 10.29
CA ALA A 180 -2.59 25.72 9.31
C ALA A 180 -2.75 24.19 9.21
N TRP A 181 -1.70 23.44 9.54
CA TRP A 181 -1.67 21.98 9.58
C TRP A 181 -1.23 21.53 11.01
N GLU A 182 -0.92 20.24 11.17
CA GLU A 182 -0.48 19.69 12.46
C GLU A 182 0.79 20.37 12.99
N VAL A 183 1.68 20.77 12.06
CA VAL A 183 2.89 21.56 12.34
C VAL A 183 2.99 22.73 11.35
N GLY A 184 3.60 23.83 11.75
CA GLY A 184 3.68 25.07 10.96
C GLY A 184 5.10 25.60 10.80
N GLY A 185 5.28 26.48 9.76
CA GLY A 185 6.50 27.26 9.54
C GLY A 185 6.60 28.51 10.41
N ASP A 186 5.48 28.94 10.99
CA ASP A 186 5.46 30.10 11.87
C ASP A 186 6.18 29.81 13.20
N PHE A 187 6.83 30.82 13.74
CA PHE A 187 7.40 30.79 15.09
C PHE A 187 7.48 32.19 15.67
N TYR A 188 7.53 32.27 16.99
CA TYR A 188 7.84 33.49 17.70
C TYR A 188 8.73 33.18 18.89
N ASP A 189 9.52 34.19 19.34
CA ASP A 189 10.34 34.06 20.52
C ASP A 189 10.56 35.43 21.21
N PHE A 190 10.97 35.39 22.46
CA PHE A 190 11.27 36.56 23.27
C PHE A 190 12.69 36.43 23.86
N PHE A 191 13.45 37.52 23.80
CA PHE A 191 14.82 37.57 24.32
C PHE A 191 15.00 38.75 25.21
N GLU A 192 15.26 38.55 26.47
CA GLU A 192 15.72 39.62 27.36
C GLU A 192 17.17 39.97 27.01
N LEU A 193 17.38 41.15 26.44
CA LEU A 193 18.68 41.62 26.01
C LEU A 193 19.42 42.33 27.16
N ASP A 194 18.70 43.10 27.97
CA ASP A 194 19.09 43.70 29.24
C ASP A 194 17.86 44.11 30.07
N GLU A 195 18.07 44.86 31.19
CA GLU A 195 16.98 45.29 32.10
C GLU A 195 15.90 46.18 31.42
N GLU A 196 16.24 46.85 30.34
CA GLU A 196 15.34 47.81 29.65
C GLU A 196 14.94 47.36 28.23
N ARG A 197 15.56 46.29 27.67
CA ARG A 197 15.35 45.91 26.27
C ARG A 197 14.91 44.48 26.13
N LEU A 198 13.78 44.30 25.44
CA LEU A 198 13.25 43.03 25.06
C LEU A 198 13.33 42.87 23.51
N GLY A 199 13.97 41.81 23.06
CA GLY A 199 13.90 41.38 21.66
C GLY A 199 12.67 40.52 21.45
N VAL A 200 11.94 40.78 20.38
CA VAL A 200 10.80 39.97 19.91
C VAL A 200 11.08 39.55 18.49
N VAL A 201 10.93 38.27 18.23
CA VAL A 201 11.00 37.75 16.86
C VAL A 201 9.69 37.06 16.48
N VAL A 202 9.26 37.28 15.24
CA VAL A 202 8.18 36.56 14.59
C VAL A 202 8.71 36.16 13.23
N GLY A 203 8.61 34.91 12.90
CA GLY A 203 9.10 34.38 11.63
C GLY A 203 8.13 33.39 11.01
N ASP A 204 8.20 33.30 9.68
CA ASP A 204 7.46 32.33 8.86
C ASP A 204 8.44 31.66 7.90
N ALA A 205 8.63 30.36 8.04
CA ALA A 205 9.44 29.57 7.12
C ALA A 205 8.64 29.20 5.89
N THR A 206 9.20 29.48 4.72
CA THR A 206 8.55 29.17 3.43
C THR A 206 8.25 27.69 3.29
N GLY A 207 7.01 27.35 2.91
CA GLY A 207 6.54 25.98 2.76
C GLY A 207 5.46 25.61 3.77
N LYS A 208 5.16 24.32 3.89
CA LYS A 208 4.12 23.80 4.79
C LYS A 208 4.55 22.48 5.39
N GLY A 209 3.95 22.14 6.53
CA GLY A 209 4.16 20.86 7.21
C GLY A 209 5.56 20.70 7.80
N VAL A 210 6.02 19.45 7.92
CA VAL A 210 7.25 19.07 8.61
C VAL A 210 8.51 19.80 8.12
N PRO A 211 8.79 19.96 6.81
CA PRO A 211 9.98 20.67 6.35
C PRO A 211 10.02 22.15 6.83
N ALA A 212 8.90 22.86 6.73
CA ALA A 212 8.80 24.24 7.18
C ALA A 212 8.97 24.34 8.70
N ALA A 213 8.36 23.42 9.46
CA ALA A 213 8.48 23.33 10.91
C ALA A 213 9.93 23.13 11.36
N LEU A 214 10.71 22.28 10.69
CA LEU A 214 12.12 22.05 10.98
C LEU A 214 12.98 23.29 10.72
N VAL A 215 12.70 24.04 9.64
CA VAL A 215 13.40 25.31 9.35
C VAL A 215 13.06 26.37 10.40
N ALA A 216 11.80 26.51 10.77
CA ALA A 216 11.34 27.41 11.82
C ALA A 216 12.04 27.12 13.16
N GLU A 217 12.07 25.84 13.57
CA GLU A 217 12.71 25.40 14.81
C GLU A 217 14.23 25.67 14.82
N ALA A 218 14.92 25.33 13.72
CA ALA A 218 16.34 25.58 13.58
C ALA A 218 16.64 27.09 13.65
N THR A 219 15.83 27.92 12.97
CA THR A 219 15.97 29.37 12.96
C THR A 219 15.74 29.98 14.33
N SER A 220 14.67 29.58 15.03
CA SER A 220 14.40 30.04 16.41
C SER A 220 15.52 29.68 17.35
N ASN A 221 16.03 28.46 17.31
CA ASN A 221 17.15 28.02 18.15
C ASN A 221 18.45 28.80 17.87
N MET A 222 18.74 29.08 16.58
CA MET A 222 19.90 29.92 16.21
C MET A 222 19.78 31.36 16.76
N LEU A 223 18.61 31.98 16.63
CA LEU A 223 18.33 33.32 17.10
C LEU A 223 18.46 33.38 18.63
N ARG A 224 17.94 32.37 19.34
CA ARG A 224 18.05 32.25 20.79
C ARG A 224 19.52 32.17 21.25
N ALA A 225 20.33 31.38 20.56
CA ALA A 225 21.76 31.26 20.87
C ALA A 225 22.53 32.56 20.62
N LEU A 226 22.21 33.29 19.55
CA LEU A 226 22.78 34.58 19.24
C LEU A 226 22.39 35.64 20.28
N ALA A 227 21.13 35.73 20.69
CA ALA A 227 20.63 36.67 21.68
C ALA A 227 21.33 36.47 23.05
N GLN A 228 21.52 35.21 23.48
CA GLN A 228 22.26 34.89 24.73
C GLN A 228 23.73 35.32 24.67
N GLY A 229 24.35 35.32 23.48
CA GLY A 229 25.70 35.80 23.26
C GLY A 229 25.84 37.33 23.38
N LEU A 230 24.80 38.07 22.92
CA LEU A 230 24.77 39.53 23.01
C LEU A 230 24.56 40.04 24.42
N GLY A 231 23.76 39.37 25.28
CA GLY A 231 23.52 39.73 26.66
C GLY A 231 24.70 39.47 27.60
N ARG A 232 25.75 38.76 27.17
CA ARG A 232 26.97 38.50 27.97
C ARG A 232 28.12 39.43 27.63
N SER A 233 27.96 40.33 26.70
CA SER A 233 29.03 41.23 26.22
C SER A 233 28.95 42.66 26.79
N THR A 234 28.09 42.90 27.77
CA THR A 234 27.97 44.14 28.56
C THR A 234 28.28 43.81 30.04
#